data_6417cb7f05a6181e0c84077f583422d5
#
_entry.id   6417cb7f05a6181e0c84077f583422d5
#
_cell.length_a   1.000
_cell.length_b   1.000
_cell.length_c   1.000
_cell.angle_alpha   90.00
_cell.angle_beta   90.00
_cell.angle_gamma   90.00
#
_symmetry.space_group_name_H-M   'P 1'
#
loop_
_entity.id
_entity.type
_entity.pdbx_description
1 polymer ?
#
loop_
_entity_poly.entity_id
_entity_poly.type
_entity_poly.pdbx_seq_one_letter_code
_entity_poly.pdbx_strand_id
1 'polypeptide(L)'
;SEHNFDSLVSKIKNNLKKTLSKNIDVIIGGPPCQAYSIIGRARMKNSIENDHRNYLYKYYVKFLNIFKPKIFVFENVPGIKSAGNGKYFDDLKKSIEDIGYSIQIKELIASDFGVLQNRKRIIIVGFKIKKK
;
A
#
# COMPACT_ATOMS: atom_id res chain seq x y z
N SER A 1 -14.23 -1.99 -9.66
CA SER A 1 -14.82 -0.74 -10.16
C SER A 1 -14.87 0.30 -9.03
N GLU A 2 -14.85 1.58 -9.37
CA GLU A 2 -14.93 2.69 -8.38
C GLU A 2 -16.19 2.60 -7.52
N HIS A 3 -17.29 2.18 -8.09
CA HIS A 3 -18.55 1.97 -7.37
C HIS A 3 -18.41 1.01 -6.16
N ASN A 4 -17.64 -0.06 -6.30
CA ASN A 4 -17.37 -1.00 -5.20
C ASN A 4 -16.50 -0.36 -4.10
N PHE A 5 -15.57 0.52 -4.48
CA PHE A 5 -14.71 1.22 -3.53
C PHE A 5 -15.52 2.20 -2.67
N ASP A 6 -16.38 3.02 -3.28
CA ASP A 6 -17.21 4.00 -2.57
C ASP A 6 -18.23 3.33 -1.63
N SER A 7 -18.82 2.21 -2.07
CA SER A 7 -19.69 1.39 -1.22
C SER A 7 -18.93 0.85 0.01
N LEU A 8 -17.71 0.36 -0.18
CA LEU A 8 -16.86 -0.12 0.92
C LEU A 8 -16.50 1.00 1.90
N VAL A 9 -16.09 2.17 1.39
CA VAL A 9 -15.78 3.35 2.20
C VAL A 9 -16.99 3.77 3.04
N SER A 10 -18.17 3.78 2.43
CA SER A 10 -19.43 4.13 3.11
C SER A 10 -19.76 3.14 4.23
N LYS A 11 -19.59 1.83 4.00
CA LYS A 11 -19.78 0.79 5.02
C LYS A 11 -18.81 0.98 6.20
N ILE A 12 -17.53 1.24 5.91
CA ILE A 12 -16.51 1.48 6.95
C ILE A 12 -16.88 2.73 7.77
N LYS A 13 -17.23 3.85 7.12
CA LYS A 13 -17.64 5.08 7.82
C LYS A 13 -18.87 4.85 8.71
N ASN A 14 -19.84 4.08 8.24
CA ASN A 14 -21.05 3.77 9.03
C ASN A 14 -20.74 2.89 10.26
N ASN A 15 -19.81 1.95 10.11
CA ASN A 15 -19.36 1.13 11.23
C ASN A 15 -18.58 1.96 12.26
N LEU A 16 -17.70 2.86 11.80
CA LEU A 16 -16.96 3.76 12.69
C LEU A 16 -17.89 4.68 13.51
N LYS A 17 -19.01 5.14 12.94
CA LYS A 17 -20.01 5.93 13.69
C LYS A 17 -20.61 5.18 14.86
N LYS A 18 -20.62 3.84 14.83
CA LYS A 18 -21.14 2.97 15.89
C LYS A 18 -20.11 2.65 16.97
N THR A 19 -18.84 3.01 16.77
CA THR A 19 -17.75 2.79 17.72
C THR A 19 -17.48 4.04 18.55
N LEU A 20 -16.84 3.88 19.71
CA LEU A 20 -16.46 4.99 20.60
C LEU A 20 -15.43 5.92 19.95
N SER A 21 -14.60 5.41 19.03
CA SER A 21 -13.62 6.19 18.28
C SER A 21 -14.14 6.46 16.88
N LYS A 22 -14.34 7.74 16.55
CA LYS A 22 -14.73 8.21 15.20
C LYS A 22 -13.55 8.26 14.22
N ASN A 23 -12.33 8.10 14.70
CA ASN A 23 -11.09 8.24 13.94
C ASN A 23 -10.36 6.90 13.86
N ILE A 24 -9.68 6.70 12.73
CA ILE A 24 -8.76 5.58 12.54
C ILE A 24 -7.34 6.08 12.88
N ASP A 25 -6.69 5.44 13.84
CA ASP A 25 -5.32 5.77 14.21
C ASP A 25 -4.29 5.11 13.31
N VAL A 26 -4.54 3.86 12.92
CA VAL A 26 -3.60 3.06 12.12
C VAL A 26 -4.34 2.37 10.97
N ILE A 27 -3.74 2.38 9.78
CA ILE A 27 -4.14 1.54 8.65
C ILE A 27 -2.98 0.63 8.29
N ILE A 28 -3.23 -0.68 8.24
CA ILE A 28 -2.27 -1.69 7.81
C ILE A 28 -2.82 -2.38 6.57
N GLY A 29 -1.98 -2.54 5.54
CA GLY A 29 -2.41 -3.23 4.33
C GLY A 29 -1.26 -3.64 3.41
N GLY A 30 -1.50 -4.72 2.66
CA GLY A 30 -0.63 -5.21 1.60
C GLY A 30 -1.42 -5.38 0.30
N PRO A 31 -1.53 -4.34 -0.54
CA PRO A 31 -2.21 -4.48 -1.82
C PRO A 31 -1.62 -5.61 -2.67
N PRO A 32 -2.42 -6.33 -3.45
CA PRO A 32 -1.93 -7.44 -4.28
C PRO A 32 -0.75 -7.05 -5.15
N CYS A 33 0.29 -7.90 -5.11
CA CYS A 33 1.57 -7.69 -5.78
C CYS A 33 1.75 -8.54 -7.05
N GLN A 34 0.66 -9.09 -7.60
CA GLN A 34 0.74 -10.07 -8.70
C GLN A 34 1.51 -9.55 -9.92
N ALA A 35 1.39 -8.26 -10.23
CA ALA A 35 2.11 -7.63 -11.33
C ALA A 35 3.61 -7.35 -11.01
N TYR A 36 4.00 -7.33 -9.74
CA TYR A 36 5.38 -7.02 -9.32
C TYR A 36 6.19 -8.26 -8.96
N SER A 37 5.55 -9.42 -8.77
CA SER A 37 6.27 -10.66 -8.44
C SER A 37 7.01 -11.21 -9.67
N ILE A 38 8.16 -11.84 -9.44
CA ILE A 38 8.96 -12.50 -10.50
C ILE A 38 8.11 -13.56 -11.22
N ILE A 39 7.31 -14.31 -10.48
CA ILE A 39 6.42 -15.36 -11.02
C ILE A 39 5.28 -14.73 -11.85
N GLY A 40 4.72 -13.61 -11.40
CA GLY A 40 3.70 -12.86 -12.14
C GLY A 40 4.24 -12.32 -13.46
N ARG A 41 5.46 -11.78 -13.47
CA ARG A 41 6.13 -11.27 -14.68
C ARG A 41 6.46 -12.38 -15.69
N ALA A 42 6.89 -13.56 -15.23
CA ALA A 42 7.20 -14.68 -16.10
C ALA A 42 5.97 -15.25 -16.84
N ARG A 43 4.78 -15.14 -16.24
CA ARG A 43 3.51 -15.61 -16.84
C ARG A 43 2.88 -14.63 -17.82
N MET A 44 3.32 -13.35 -17.81
CA MET A 44 2.70 -12.27 -18.57
C MET A 44 3.68 -11.70 -19.60
N LYS A 45 3.99 -12.49 -20.65
CA LYS A 45 4.97 -12.11 -21.68
C LYS A 45 4.60 -10.88 -22.53
N ASN A 46 3.36 -10.38 -22.57
CA ASN A 46 2.93 -9.37 -23.57
C ASN A 46 2.09 -8.19 -23.08
N SER A 47 1.88 -7.94 -21.77
CA SER A 47 1.02 -6.79 -21.37
C SER A 47 1.27 -6.23 -19.96
N ILE A 48 2.52 -6.19 -19.50
CA ILE A 48 2.84 -5.72 -18.13
C ILE A 48 2.47 -4.25 -17.95
N GLU A 49 2.63 -3.42 -18.97
CA GLU A 49 2.41 -1.97 -18.86
C GLU A 49 0.92 -1.57 -18.74
N ASN A 50 0.02 -2.36 -19.31
CA ASN A 50 -1.42 -2.07 -19.32
C ASN A 50 -2.22 -2.81 -18.24
N ASP A 51 -1.55 -3.55 -17.33
CA ASP A 51 -2.24 -4.26 -16.27
C ASP A 51 -2.69 -3.29 -15.17
N HIS A 52 -4.00 -3.05 -15.07
CA HIS A 52 -4.60 -2.21 -14.04
C HIS A 52 -4.23 -2.62 -12.60
N ARG A 53 -3.77 -3.87 -12.38
CA ARG A 53 -3.28 -4.36 -11.08
C ARG A 53 -1.99 -3.66 -10.63
N ASN A 54 -1.23 -3.07 -11.57
CA ASN A 54 -0.06 -2.23 -11.28
C ASN A 54 -0.42 -1.00 -10.45
N TYR A 55 -1.68 -0.61 -10.45
CA TYR A 55 -2.17 0.62 -9.81
C TYR A 55 -3.04 0.34 -8.57
N LEU A 56 -3.10 -0.90 -8.08
CA LEU A 56 -3.91 -1.23 -6.90
C LEU A 56 -3.45 -0.50 -5.62
N TYR A 57 -2.17 -0.12 -5.53
CA TYR A 57 -1.69 0.74 -4.44
C TYR A 57 -2.40 2.10 -4.41
N LYS A 58 -2.94 2.60 -5.53
CA LYS A 58 -3.71 3.86 -5.57
C LYS A 58 -4.96 3.79 -4.70
N TYR A 59 -5.61 2.63 -4.61
CA TYR A 59 -6.73 2.45 -3.70
C TYR A 59 -6.28 2.52 -2.24
N TYR A 60 -5.11 1.98 -1.91
CA TYR A 60 -4.53 2.11 -0.59
C TYR A 60 -4.27 3.59 -0.25
N VAL A 61 -3.68 4.36 -1.17
CA VAL A 61 -3.47 5.82 -1.02
C VAL A 61 -4.81 6.56 -0.88
N LYS A 62 -5.84 6.17 -1.65
CA LYS A 62 -7.21 6.72 -1.49
C LYS A 62 -7.74 6.48 -0.06
N PHE A 63 -7.54 5.28 0.52
CA PHE A 63 -7.91 5.01 1.92
C PHE A 63 -7.17 5.92 2.90
N LEU A 64 -5.86 6.08 2.74
CA LEU A 64 -5.06 7.00 3.57
C LEU A 64 -5.59 8.44 3.50
N ASN A 65 -5.93 8.91 2.30
CA ASN A 65 -6.45 10.27 2.11
C ASN A 65 -7.85 10.47 2.71
N ILE A 66 -8.70 9.44 2.66
CA ILE A 66 -10.07 9.50 3.19
C ILE A 66 -10.09 9.44 4.72
N PHE A 67 -9.36 8.47 5.29
CA PHE A 67 -9.42 8.19 6.72
C PHE A 67 -8.35 8.91 7.53
N LYS A 68 -7.31 9.42 6.88
CA LYS A 68 -6.24 10.24 7.47
C LYS A 68 -5.66 9.67 8.76
N PRO A 69 -5.27 8.38 8.80
CA PRO A 69 -4.71 7.77 10.01
C PRO A 69 -3.46 8.52 10.47
N LYS A 70 -3.13 8.41 11.76
CA LYS A 70 -1.87 8.96 12.31
C LYS A 70 -0.66 8.23 11.76
N ILE A 71 -0.79 6.90 11.61
CA ILE A 71 0.24 5.98 11.14
C ILE A 71 -0.37 5.03 10.11
N PHE A 72 0.43 4.63 9.14
CA PHE A 72 0.08 3.50 8.30
C PHE A 72 1.26 2.54 8.12
N VAL A 73 0.96 1.29 7.82
CA VAL A 73 1.93 0.27 7.44
C VAL A 73 1.50 -0.34 6.11
N PHE A 74 2.36 -0.22 5.11
CA PHE A 74 2.17 -0.81 3.78
C PHE A 74 3.19 -1.93 3.59
N GLU A 75 2.73 -3.12 3.20
CA GLU A 75 3.58 -4.28 2.92
C GLU A 75 3.52 -4.63 1.43
N ASN A 76 4.67 -5.00 0.86
CA ASN A 76 4.70 -5.53 -0.50
C ASN A 76 5.97 -6.38 -0.74
N VAL A 77 6.08 -6.96 -1.93
CA VAL A 77 7.29 -7.67 -2.36
C VAL A 77 8.38 -6.70 -2.84
N PRO A 78 9.69 -7.04 -2.73
CA PRO A 78 10.77 -6.17 -3.19
C PRO A 78 10.68 -5.79 -4.67
N GLY A 79 10.04 -6.64 -5.49
CA GLY A 79 9.83 -6.39 -6.91
C GLY A 79 9.11 -5.09 -7.26
N ILE A 80 8.38 -4.48 -6.31
CA ILE A 80 7.73 -3.18 -6.52
C ILE A 80 8.75 -2.07 -6.81
N LYS A 81 9.97 -2.15 -6.26
CA LYS A 81 11.04 -1.16 -6.49
C LYS A 81 11.49 -1.10 -7.95
N SER A 82 11.48 -2.23 -8.66
CA SER A 82 11.97 -2.34 -10.04
C SER A 82 10.87 -2.46 -11.09
N ALA A 83 9.62 -2.61 -10.68
CA ALA A 83 8.49 -2.73 -11.59
C ALA A 83 8.31 -1.43 -12.40
N GLY A 84 8.13 -1.56 -13.72
CA GLY A 84 8.02 -0.42 -14.62
C GLY A 84 9.21 0.53 -14.52
N ASN A 85 10.44 0.00 -14.43
CA ASN A 85 11.66 0.77 -14.23
C ASN A 85 11.62 1.71 -13.00
N GLY A 86 10.94 1.27 -11.93
CA GLY A 86 10.79 2.04 -10.69
C GLY A 86 9.60 3.00 -10.66
N LYS A 87 8.97 3.25 -11.80
CA LYS A 87 7.87 4.23 -11.94
C LYS A 87 6.76 4.06 -10.92
N TYR A 88 6.29 2.82 -10.67
CA TYR A 88 5.19 2.57 -9.74
C TYR A 88 5.57 2.84 -8.29
N PHE A 89 6.82 2.55 -7.93
CA PHE A 89 7.32 2.81 -6.58
C PHE A 89 7.52 4.29 -6.32
N ASP A 90 8.02 5.03 -7.31
CA ASP A 90 8.19 6.49 -7.20
C ASP A 90 6.83 7.20 -7.17
N ASP A 91 5.85 6.76 -7.99
CA ASP A 91 4.48 7.29 -7.95
C ASP A 91 3.79 7.00 -6.59
N LEU A 92 3.98 5.81 -6.02
CA LEU A 92 3.49 5.48 -4.68
C LEU A 92 4.07 6.42 -3.61
N LYS A 93 5.41 6.60 -3.59
CA LYS A 93 6.07 7.49 -2.62
C LYS A 93 5.53 8.91 -2.73
N LYS A 94 5.56 9.46 -3.95
CA LYS A 94 5.05 10.81 -4.22
C LYS A 94 3.59 10.96 -3.81
N SER A 95 2.72 10.02 -4.17
CA SER A 95 1.30 10.08 -3.82
C SER A 95 1.07 10.09 -2.31
N ILE A 96 1.90 9.38 -1.54
CA ILE A 96 1.85 9.35 -0.08
C ILE A 96 2.33 10.68 0.53
N GLU A 97 3.42 11.23 0.00
CA GLU A 97 3.97 12.53 0.44
C GLU A 97 2.98 13.67 0.14
N ASP A 98 2.38 13.68 -1.04
CA ASP A 98 1.39 14.67 -1.48
C ASP A 98 0.17 14.74 -0.55
N ILE A 99 -0.23 13.62 0.06
CA ILE A 99 -1.33 13.58 1.05
C ILE A 99 -0.88 13.85 2.49
N GLY A 100 0.38 14.27 2.68
CA GLY A 100 0.93 14.78 3.94
C GLY A 100 1.44 13.72 4.90
N TYR A 101 2.13 12.69 4.40
CA TYR A 101 2.85 11.72 5.22
C TYR A 101 4.35 11.77 4.96
N SER A 102 5.14 11.64 6.02
CA SER A 102 6.55 11.23 5.94
C SER A 102 6.64 9.72 5.98
N ILE A 103 7.59 9.13 5.25
CA ILE A 103 7.72 7.67 5.14
C ILE A 103 9.10 7.18 5.53
N GLN A 104 9.13 5.99 6.12
CA GLN A 104 10.33 5.18 6.31
C GLN A 104 10.14 3.86 5.57
N ILE A 105 11.19 3.43 4.86
CA ILE A 105 11.15 2.23 4.02
C ILE A 105 12.24 1.28 4.49
N LYS A 106 11.86 0.03 4.77
CA LYS A 106 12.81 -1.05 5.09
C LYS A 106 12.48 -2.30 4.28
N GLU A 107 13.51 -3.00 3.85
CA GLU A 107 13.41 -4.38 3.36
C GLU A 107 13.74 -5.31 4.52
N LEU A 108 12.83 -6.24 4.81
CA LEU A 108 12.95 -7.20 5.89
C LEU A 108 13.00 -8.61 5.31
N ILE A 109 13.79 -9.46 5.94
CA ILE A 109 13.90 -10.87 5.63
C ILE A 109 13.37 -11.66 6.82
N ALA A 110 12.41 -12.56 6.59
CA ALA A 110 11.74 -13.28 7.68
C ALA A 110 12.71 -14.12 8.52
N SER A 111 13.79 -14.65 7.92
CA SER A 111 14.83 -15.39 8.65
C SER A 111 15.54 -14.57 9.71
N ASP A 112 15.65 -13.25 9.54
CA ASP A 112 16.30 -12.35 10.52
C ASP A 112 15.49 -12.22 11.81
N PHE A 113 14.22 -12.69 11.76
CA PHE A 113 13.27 -12.67 12.89
C PHE A 113 12.98 -14.10 13.42
N GLY A 114 13.85 -15.07 13.15
CA GLY A 114 13.72 -16.44 13.66
C GLY A 114 12.72 -17.32 12.89
N VAL A 115 12.22 -16.87 11.75
CA VAL A 115 11.33 -17.68 10.89
C VAL A 115 12.16 -18.52 9.94
N LEU A 116 11.90 -19.84 9.86
CA LEU A 116 12.57 -20.76 8.94
C LEU A 116 12.12 -20.60 7.49
N GLN A 117 12.08 -19.36 7.01
CA GLN A 117 11.67 -19.01 5.64
C GLN A 117 12.46 -17.82 5.11
N ASN A 118 13.08 -17.96 3.96
CA ASN A 118 13.74 -16.84 3.28
C ASN A 118 12.72 -15.99 2.49
N ARG A 119 11.88 -15.23 3.24
CA ARG A 119 10.83 -14.37 2.69
C ARG A 119 11.23 -12.91 2.82
N LYS A 120 11.48 -12.24 1.70
CA LYS A 120 11.80 -10.80 1.66
C LYS A 120 10.54 -9.96 1.45
N ARG A 121 10.42 -8.86 2.20
CA ARG A 121 9.31 -7.91 2.09
C ARG A 121 9.79 -6.49 2.24
N ILE A 122 9.15 -5.58 1.51
CA ILE A 122 9.24 -4.15 1.74
C ILE A 122 8.15 -3.76 2.71
N ILE A 123 8.55 -3.05 3.75
CA ILE A 123 7.65 -2.40 4.70
C ILE A 123 7.85 -0.90 4.58
N ILE A 124 6.76 -0.19 4.36
CA ILE A 124 6.71 1.28 4.40
C ILE A 124 5.87 1.66 5.61
N VAL A 125 6.46 2.40 6.53
CA VAL A 125 5.75 3.00 7.66
C VAL A 125 5.63 4.49 7.39
N GLY A 126 4.43 5.02 7.43
CA GLY A 126 4.18 6.44 7.22
C GLY A 126 3.57 7.09 8.45
N PHE A 127 4.00 8.32 8.70
CA PHE A 127 3.56 9.16 9.82
C PHE A 127 2.93 10.43 9.27
N LYS A 128 1.73 10.78 9.78
CA LYS A 128 1.06 12.01 9.38
C LYS A 128 1.86 13.22 9.83
N ILE A 129 2.21 14.08 8.87
CA ILE A 129 2.90 15.34 9.17
C ILE A 129 1.88 16.28 9.82
N LYS A 130 2.17 16.78 11.02
CA LYS A 130 1.41 17.88 11.62
C LYS A 130 1.76 19.16 10.86
N LYS A 131 0.78 19.76 10.18
CA LYS A 131 0.96 21.14 9.72
C LYS A 131 1.09 22.02 10.97
N LYS A 132 2.22 22.73 11.07
CA LYS A 132 2.35 23.83 12.06
C LYS A 132 1.38 24.95 11.70
#